data_ae824a6502cbba2321cee6e78bff4b02
#
_entry.id   ae824a6502cbba2321cee6e78bff4b02
#
_cell.length_a   1.000
_cell.length_b   1.000
_cell.length_c   1.000
_cell.angle_alpha   90.00
_cell.angle_beta   90.00
_cell.angle_gamma   90.00
#
_symmetry.space_group_name_H-M   'P 1'
#
loop_
_entity.id
_entity.type
_entity.pdbx_description
1 polymer ?
#
loop_
_entity_poly.entity_id
_entity_poly.type
_entity_poly.pdbx_seq_one_letter_code
_entity_poly.pdbx_strand_id
1 'polypeptide(L)'
;MILPLIASLLLAVSVITDPSPIEIPADPLATLRTQHPRIMANVDDFARLKETLKTDPQASKMAQAVIRQADASLNKPLPMHILPDGKRLLSISRDVKNRIQALGLAWQLTGDKKYPDGAWRILQAAGNFPDWNPPHFLDTAEMTRAFAVGLDWMNEAWTTDQKEQICQWIIKRGLDPAMAGYKDPASKNGHQLRARHNWGQVCDSGIGMGALAIADMHPDEAREALRFALQCIQPSLSHYAPDGGWAEGYGYYGYAMEYTSGFLSSLDRSLGTDFGLSKIPGFSFSPDFPTYLEGPCGNYFGFADCGEREHKVSSLPWAGWAAMQFQNPASAQNQRKKAETYPDAIGLLWLPPAMDQSKISPSSRVKQFSKIGCATLRTKWGDTNAGFVGFKAGDNKVNHSHLDIGSFVYDVEGQHWAVDLGADNYNLPDYFGKKRWDYYRLRAEGNNTLVANPGPAPDQSTKADCPLTLCTDRGDAGLAIGDLSAAYPSLTSAKRGMHLANNGSLRIQDELDSGGKEATIFWFMHTPAKIEISQDGQSATLLQKGKTLRADLISPTNARFEKMEAVPLPTSPNPPGQMVNKGVTKLVVRSDFKHKETIVVDLTPEGGELAPLSVTPLSAW
;
A
#
# COMPACT_ATOMS: atom_id res chain seq x y z
N MET A 1 -6.02 -32.32 51.47
CA MET A 1 -5.77 -30.89 51.39
C MET A 1 -4.73 -30.68 50.29
N ILE A 2 -5.19 -30.51 49.05
CA ILE A 2 -4.34 -30.37 47.87
C ILE A 2 -4.70 -28.99 47.27
N LEU A 3 -3.76 -28.05 47.37
CA LEU A 3 -3.87 -26.73 46.71
C LEU A 3 -3.59 -26.89 45.20
N PRO A 4 -4.35 -26.26 44.31
CA PRO A 4 -3.92 -26.14 42.92
C PRO A 4 -2.97 -24.96 42.77
N LEU A 5 -1.80 -25.20 42.16
CA LEU A 5 -0.94 -24.15 41.62
C LEU A 5 -1.64 -23.45 40.45
N ILE A 6 -1.92 -22.19 40.61
CA ILE A 6 -2.30 -21.29 39.49
C ILE A 6 -0.98 -20.82 38.86
N ALA A 7 -0.66 -21.37 37.70
CA ALA A 7 0.42 -20.85 36.87
C ALA A 7 -0.07 -19.60 36.14
N SER A 8 0.34 -18.44 36.61
CA SER A 8 0.13 -17.16 35.89
C SER A 8 1.04 -17.14 34.66
N LEU A 9 0.47 -17.31 33.49
CA LEU A 9 1.14 -17.09 32.21
C LEU A 9 1.29 -15.56 32.01
N LEU A 10 2.43 -15.02 32.41
CA LEU A 10 2.85 -13.67 32.02
C LEU A 10 3.17 -13.71 30.52
N LEU A 11 2.25 -13.22 29.69
CA LEU A 11 2.56 -12.85 28.32
C LEU A 11 3.58 -11.70 28.38
N ALA A 12 4.84 -12.02 28.14
CA ALA A 12 5.87 -11.03 27.89
C ALA A 12 5.52 -10.34 26.57
N VAL A 13 4.99 -9.12 26.65
CA VAL A 13 4.97 -8.20 25.51
C VAL A 13 6.44 -7.90 25.20
N SER A 14 7.00 -8.63 24.24
CA SER A 14 8.31 -8.28 23.70
C SER A 14 8.19 -6.92 23.03
N VAL A 15 8.78 -5.90 23.65
CA VAL A 15 9.04 -4.62 22.98
C VAL A 15 9.88 -4.97 21.76
N ILE A 16 9.28 -4.89 20.58
CA ILE A 16 10.01 -5.08 19.32
C ILE A 16 10.91 -3.84 19.20
N THR A 17 12.15 -3.98 19.65
CA THR A 17 13.20 -2.97 19.39
C THR A 17 13.53 -3.03 17.90
N ASP A 18 13.82 -1.87 17.30
CA ASP A 18 14.34 -1.84 15.93
C ASP A 18 15.52 -2.83 15.82
N PRO A 19 15.60 -3.62 14.74
CA PRO A 19 16.71 -4.54 14.56
C PRO A 19 18.02 -3.75 14.58
N SER A 20 19.09 -4.36 15.08
CA SER A 20 20.41 -3.74 15.02
C SER A 20 20.73 -3.35 13.57
N PRO A 21 21.23 -2.13 13.32
CA PRO A 21 21.56 -1.70 11.98
C PRO A 21 22.56 -2.66 11.32
N ILE A 22 22.33 -2.95 10.04
CA ILE A 22 23.28 -3.69 9.22
C ILE A 22 24.52 -2.81 9.04
N GLU A 23 25.67 -3.36 9.33
CA GLU A 23 26.95 -2.67 9.13
C GLU A 23 27.29 -2.63 7.63
N ILE A 24 27.45 -1.43 7.08
CA ILE A 24 27.80 -1.22 5.69
C ILE A 24 29.33 -1.09 5.57
N PRO A 25 29.98 -1.87 4.69
CA PRO A 25 31.44 -1.82 4.54
C PRO A 25 31.92 -0.42 4.11
N ALA A 26 33.17 -0.09 4.45
CA ALA A 26 33.79 1.18 4.09
C ALA A 26 33.82 1.39 2.56
N ASP A 27 34.06 0.31 1.81
CA ASP A 27 33.96 0.30 0.34
C ASP A 27 32.84 -0.67 -0.10
N PRO A 28 31.60 -0.19 -0.29
CA PRO A 28 30.53 -1.03 -0.78
C PRO A 28 30.67 -1.39 -2.27
N LEU A 29 31.60 -0.77 -3.02
CA LEU A 29 31.84 -1.05 -4.43
C LEU A 29 32.93 -2.10 -4.67
N ALA A 30 33.52 -2.69 -3.64
CA ALA A 30 34.67 -3.62 -3.75
C ALA A 30 34.41 -4.81 -4.69
N THR A 31 33.17 -5.21 -4.91
CA THR A 31 32.77 -6.33 -5.79
C THR A 31 32.06 -5.86 -7.07
N LEU A 32 32.24 -4.59 -7.46
CA LEU A 32 31.54 -4.00 -8.60
C LEU A 32 31.83 -4.78 -9.90
N ARG A 33 30.77 -5.23 -10.54
CA ARG A 33 30.81 -5.77 -11.90
C ARG A 33 30.81 -4.61 -12.90
N THR A 34 31.80 -4.57 -13.77
CA THR A 34 31.94 -3.48 -14.76
C THR A 34 31.10 -3.68 -16.02
N GLN A 35 30.55 -4.89 -16.22
CA GLN A 35 29.70 -5.21 -17.36
C GLN A 35 28.31 -4.57 -17.21
N HIS A 36 27.87 -3.90 -18.27
CA HIS A 36 26.51 -3.38 -18.41
C HIS A 36 25.64 -4.27 -19.32
N PRO A 37 24.30 -4.30 -19.13
CA PRO A 37 23.55 -3.68 -18.03
C PRO A 37 23.77 -4.40 -16.69
N ARG A 38 23.55 -3.66 -15.58
CA ARG A 38 23.64 -4.17 -14.20
C ARG A 38 22.64 -3.52 -13.23
N ILE A 39 21.90 -2.53 -13.71
CA ILE A 39 20.83 -1.87 -12.93
C ILE A 39 19.52 -2.63 -13.14
N MET A 40 18.95 -3.19 -12.06
CA MET A 40 17.73 -4.00 -12.02
C MET A 40 17.80 -5.33 -12.78
N ALA A 41 18.62 -5.43 -13.82
CA ALA A 41 18.85 -6.62 -14.64
C ALA A 41 20.25 -6.60 -15.23
N ASN A 42 20.80 -7.77 -15.52
CA ASN A 42 22.07 -7.95 -16.20
C ASN A 42 21.88 -8.59 -17.60
N VAL A 43 22.98 -8.84 -18.30
CA VAL A 43 22.98 -9.47 -19.63
C VAL A 43 22.25 -10.81 -19.63
N ASP A 44 22.47 -11.63 -18.59
CA ASP A 44 21.85 -12.96 -18.49
C ASP A 44 20.34 -12.86 -18.28
N ASP A 45 19.87 -11.85 -17.52
CA ASP A 45 18.45 -11.60 -17.32
C ASP A 45 17.76 -11.23 -18.64
N PHE A 46 18.37 -10.38 -19.47
CA PHE A 46 17.82 -10.04 -20.79
C PHE A 46 17.92 -11.20 -21.78
N ALA A 47 18.98 -12.00 -21.73
CA ALA A 47 19.09 -13.21 -22.53
C ALA A 47 17.99 -14.22 -22.17
N ARG A 48 17.78 -14.47 -20.87
CA ARG A 48 16.69 -15.32 -20.37
C ARG A 48 15.32 -14.78 -20.76
N LEU A 49 15.11 -13.47 -20.68
CA LEU A 49 13.86 -12.85 -21.13
C LEU A 49 13.62 -13.14 -22.62
N LYS A 50 14.63 -12.96 -23.50
CA LYS A 50 14.51 -13.26 -24.93
C LYS A 50 14.12 -14.72 -25.20
N GLU A 51 14.65 -15.67 -24.43
CA GLU A 51 14.25 -17.09 -24.52
C GLU A 51 12.81 -17.29 -24.01
N THR A 52 12.43 -16.64 -22.92
CA THR A 52 11.05 -16.70 -22.39
C THR A 52 10.02 -16.21 -23.40
N LEU A 53 10.36 -15.15 -24.17
CA LEU A 53 9.45 -14.64 -25.22
C LEU A 53 9.14 -15.66 -26.31
N LYS A 54 10.00 -16.66 -26.53
CA LYS A 54 9.77 -17.73 -27.53
C LYS A 54 8.77 -18.79 -27.07
N THR A 55 8.63 -18.96 -25.75
CA THR A 55 7.88 -20.09 -25.16
C THR A 55 6.67 -19.66 -24.34
N ASP A 56 6.62 -18.40 -23.89
CA ASP A 56 5.55 -17.86 -23.06
C ASP A 56 4.71 -16.84 -23.85
N PRO A 57 3.46 -17.19 -24.25
CA PRO A 57 2.60 -16.30 -25.03
C PRO A 57 2.25 -15.01 -24.31
N GLN A 58 2.13 -15.02 -22.97
CA GLN A 58 1.85 -13.83 -22.18
C GLN A 58 3.05 -12.88 -22.21
N ALA A 59 4.25 -13.39 -21.97
CA ALA A 59 5.49 -12.60 -22.07
C ALA A 59 5.64 -11.97 -23.46
N SER A 60 5.39 -12.74 -24.54
CA SER A 60 5.43 -12.25 -25.91
C SER A 60 4.41 -11.12 -26.17
N LYS A 61 3.19 -11.26 -25.70
CA LYS A 61 2.14 -10.22 -25.80
C LYS A 61 2.52 -8.96 -25.03
N MET A 62 3.08 -9.11 -23.83
CA MET A 62 3.58 -7.98 -23.03
C MET A 62 4.76 -7.27 -23.72
N ALA A 63 5.71 -8.00 -24.29
CA ALA A 63 6.83 -7.41 -25.03
C ALA A 63 6.35 -6.55 -26.19
N GLN A 64 5.36 -7.03 -26.97
CA GLN A 64 4.75 -6.24 -28.03
C GLN A 64 4.08 -4.97 -27.50
N ALA A 65 3.43 -5.03 -26.34
CA ALA A 65 2.82 -3.86 -25.72
C ALA A 65 3.89 -2.84 -25.26
N VAL A 66 4.99 -3.30 -24.65
CA VAL A 66 6.11 -2.43 -24.25
C VAL A 66 6.79 -1.79 -25.47
N ILE A 67 6.99 -2.53 -26.56
CA ILE A 67 7.51 -1.98 -27.82
C ILE A 67 6.59 -0.90 -28.37
N ARG A 68 5.27 -1.10 -28.38
CA ARG A 68 4.32 -0.05 -28.78
C ARG A 68 4.38 1.19 -27.87
N GLN A 69 4.57 1.00 -26.55
CA GLN A 69 4.76 2.12 -25.61
C GLN A 69 6.06 2.88 -25.89
N ALA A 70 7.13 2.16 -26.23
CA ALA A 70 8.40 2.76 -26.63
C ALA A 70 8.24 3.56 -27.93
N ASP A 71 7.63 2.99 -28.97
CA ASP A 71 7.35 3.69 -30.24
C ASP A 71 6.49 4.95 -30.04
N ALA A 72 5.45 4.86 -29.21
CA ALA A 72 4.62 6.01 -28.85
C ALA A 72 5.44 7.09 -28.13
N SER A 73 6.42 6.70 -27.29
CA SER A 73 7.29 7.62 -26.56
C SER A 73 8.21 8.45 -27.48
N LEU A 74 8.58 7.91 -28.63
CA LEU A 74 9.42 8.62 -29.63
C LEU A 74 8.72 9.88 -30.18
N ASN A 75 7.40 9.86 -30.25
CA ASN A 75 6.58 10.92 -30.84
C ASN A 75 5.95 11.86 -29.80
N LYS A 76 6.11 11.57 -28.50
CA LYS A 76 5.62 12.48 -27.45
C LYS A 76 6.49 13.74 -27.35
N PRO A 77 5.90 14.88 -26.93
CA PRO A 77 6.67 16.07 -26.59
C PRO A 77 7.80 15.75 -25.60
N LEU A 78 8.91 16.48 -25.71
CA LEU A 78 9.99 16.39 -24.74
C LEU A 78 9.52 16.89 -23.36
N PRO A 79 10.10 16.36 -22.26
CA PRO A 79 9.76 16.82 -20.93
C PRO A 79 10.12 18.30 -20.74
N MET A 80 9.28 19.02 -20.00
CA MET A 80 9.51 20.42 -19.61
C MET A 80 9.56 20.54 -18.11
N HIS A 81 10.41 21.43 -17.59
CA HIS A 81 10.47 21.72 -16.15
C HIS A 81 9.25 22.55 -15.72
N ILE A 82 8.17 21.87 -15.41
CA ILE A 82 6.93 22.47 -14.91
C ILE A 82 6.49 21.77 -13.64
N LEU A 83 5.92 22.53 -12.72
CA LEU A 83 5.32 22.03 -11.49
C LEU A 83 3.80 22.15 -11.62
N PRO A 84 3.06 21.13 -12.08
CA PRO A 84 1.64 21.25 -12.43
C PRO A 84 0.75 21.72 -11.29
N ASP A 85 1.14 21.38 -10.04
CA ASP A 85 0.45 21.81 -8.82
C ASP A 85 1.19 22.95 -8.07
N GLY A 86 2.18 23.56 -8.73
CA GLY A 86 3.02 24.62 -8.15
C GLY A 86 4.07 24.13 -7.12
N LYS A 87 4.17 22.82 -6.87
CA LYS A 87 5.03 22.25 -5.82
C LYS A 87 5.87 21.04 -6.28
N ARG A 88 5.34 20.24 -7.21
CA ARG A 88 5.88 18.91 -7.52
C ARG A 88 6.22 18.78 -9.00
N LEU A 89 7.43 18.30 -9.27
CA LEU A 89 7.85 17.86 -10.61
C LEU A 89 7.48 16.38 -10.85
N LEU A 90 6.83 15.73 -9.88
CA LEU A 90 6.66 14.28 -9.77
C LEU A 90 6.04 13.62 -11.00
N SER A 91 5.02 14.24 -11.60
CA SER A 91 4.39 13.73 -12.82
C SER A 91 5.34 13.73 -14.02
N ILE A 92 6.22 14.72 -14.11
CA ILE A 92 7.24 14.82 -15.15
C ILE A 92 8.33 13.77 -14.93
N SER A 93 8.84 13.64 -13.69
CA SER A 93 9.83 12.63 -13.33
C SER A 93 9.33 11.21 -13.63
N ARG A 94 8.06 10.93 -13.33
CA ARG A 94 7.40 9.65 -13.67
C ARG A 94 7.24 9.42 -15.16
N ASP A 95 6.87 10.43 -15.94
CA ASP A 95 6.79 10.31 -17.41
C ASP A 95 8.17 9.99 -17.99
N VAL A 96 9.22 10.71 -17.56
CA VAL A 96 10.62 10.43 -17.97
C VAL A 96 11.01 9.01 -17.61
N LYS A 97 10.82 8.58 -16.36
CA LYS A 97 11.12 7.22 -15.90
C LYS A 97 10.43 6.15 -16.75
N ASN A 98 9.13 6.27 -16.95
CA ASN A 98 8.35 5.27 -17.69
C ASN A 98 8.78 5.18 -19.16
N ARG A 99 9.05 6.33 -19.79
CA ARG A 99 9.54 6.38 -21.19
C ARG A 99 10.92 5.78 -21.32
N ILE A 100 11.86 6.12 -20.43
CA ILE A 100 13.23 5.59 -20.45
C ILE A 100 13.24 4.07 -20.23
N GLN A 101 12.44 3.55 -19.30
CA GLN A 101 12.30 2.12 -19.07
C GLN A 101 11.74 1.39 -20.30
N ALA A 102 10.72 1.94 -20.95
CA ALA A 102 10.15 1.35 -22.16
C ALA A 102 11.14 1.37 -23.33
N LEU A 103 11.83 2.49 -23.56
CA LEU A 103 12.84 2.63 -24.61
C LEU A 103 14.04 1.72 -24.35
N GLY A 104 14.54 1.67 -23.11
CA GLY A 104 15.66 0.82 -22.72
C GLY A 104 15.36 -0.66 -22.90
N LEU A 105 14.15 -1.11 -22.50
CA LEU A 105 13.76 -2.51 -22.70
C LEU A 105 13.57 -2.82 -24.20
N ALA A 106 12.96 -1.93 -24.97
CA ALA A 106 12.80 -2.10 -26.41
C ALA A 106 14.17 -2.19 -27.12
N TRP A 107 15.16 -1.38 -26.72
CA TRP A 107 16.55 -1.51 -27.16
C TRP A 107 17.12 -2.89 -26.84
N GLN A 108 17.02 -3.33 -25.59
CA GLN A 108 17.54 -4.63 -25.16
C GLN A 108 16.90 -5.81 -25.92
N LEU A 109 15.64 -5.69 -26.29
CA LEU A 109 14.92 -6.75 -27.03
C LEU A 109 15.22 -6.75 -28.52
N THR A 110 15.39 -5.57 -29.16
CA THR A 110 15.39 -5.44 -30.62
C THR A 110 16.73 -5.02 -31.21
N GLY A 111 17.58 -4.32 -30.47
CA GLY A 111 18.81 -3.70 -30.96
C GLY A 111 18.59 -2.52 -31.91
N ASP A 112 17.34 -1.97 -31.99
CA ASP A 112 17.01 -0.88 -32.90
C ASP A 112 17.46 0.47 -32.29
N LYS A 113 18.41 1.14 -32.99
CA LYS A 113 19.03 2.40 -32.55
C LYS A 113 18.04 3.56 -32.37
N LYS A 114 16.85 3.50 -32.98
CA LYS A 114 15.82 4.54 -32.78
C LYS A 114 15.46 4.73 -31.31
N TYR A 115 15.57 3.67 -30.48
CA TYR A 115 15.22 3.72 -29.05
C TYR A 115 16.27 4.49 -28.24
N PRO A 116 17.56 4.17 -28.27
CA PRO A 116 18.56 5.02 -27.61
C PRO A 116 18.60 6.44 -28.16
N ASP A 117 18.43 6.67 -29.47
CA ASP A 117 18.35 8.02 -30.05
C ASP A 117 17.17 8.81 -29.47
N GLY A 118 16.01 8.17 -29.31
CA GLY A 118 14.83 8.76 -28.65
C GLY A 118 15.06 9.02 -27.17
N ALA A 119 15.70 8.08 -26.46
CA ALA A 119 16.04 8.20 -25.04
C ALA A 119 17.04 9.34 -24.81
N TRP A 120 18.05 9.49 -25.69
CA TRP A 120 19.00 10.60 -25.61
C TRP A 120 18.30 11.97 -25.61
N ARG A 121 17.35 12.20 -26.51
CA ARG A 121 16.60 13.45 -26.57
C ARG A 121 15.84 13.74 -25.28
N ILE A 122 15.26 12.69 -24.65
CA ILE A 122 14.53 12.82 -23.38
C ILE A 122 15.48 13.13 -22.23
N LEU A 123 16.59 12.37 -22.13
CA LEU A 123 17.62 12.57 -21.12
C LEU A 123 18.27 13.95 -21.25
N GLN A 124 18.58 14.39 -22.47
CA GLN A 124 19.13 15.71 -22.73
C GLN A 124 18.16 16.82 -22.29
N ALA A 125 16.87 16.70 -22.61
CA ALA A 125 15.87 17.68 -22.20
C ALA A 125 15.74 17.75 -20.67
N ALA A 126 15.57 16.61 -19.99
CA ALA A 126 15.41 16.56 -18.53
C ALA A 126 16.73 16.82 -17.77
N GLY A 127 17.88 16.43 -18.33
CA GLY A 127 19.20 16.70 -17.80
C GLY A 127 19.55 18.19 -17.80
N ASN A 128 19.00 18.97 -18.74
CA ASN A 128 19.17 20.42 -18.82
C ASN A 128 18.17 21.22 -17.98
N PHE A 129 17.28 20.59 -17.23
CA PHE A 129 16.48 21.29 -16.22
C PHE A 129 17.39 22.03 -15.22
N PRO A 130 16.94 23.14 -14.62
CA PRO A 130 17.73 23.83 -13.60
C PRO A 130 18.06 22.93 -12.41
N ASP A 131 17.10 22.11 -11.99
CA ASP A 131 17.21 21.07 -10.98
C ASP A 131 16.14 19.98 -11.21
N TRP A 132 16.12 18.95 -10.35
CA TRP A 132 15.09 17.92 -10.30
C TRP A 132 14.18 18.06 -9.07
N ASN A 133 13.90 19.31 -8.67
CA ASN A 133 13.03 19.69 -7.57
C ASN A 133 13.43 19.09 -6.20
N PRO A 134 14.66 19.30 -5.70
CA PRO A 134 15.08 18.77 -4.39
C PRO A 134 14.17 19.13 -3.21
N PRO A 135 13.41 20.28 -3.21
CA PRO A 135 12.45 20.56 -2.14
C PRO A 135 11.35 19.50 -1.97
N HIS A 136 11.08 18.70 -3.00
CA HIS A 136 10.22 17.50 -2.95
C HIS A 136 11.02 16.31 -3.46
N PHE A 137 11.83 15.72 -2.60
CA PHE A 137 12.94 14.83 -2.97
C PHE A 137 12.53 13.56 -3.72
N LEU A 138 11.26 13.16 -3.64
CA LEU A 138 10.70 12.08 -4.48
C LEU A 138 10.94 12.37 -5.98
N ASP A 139 10.79 13.62 -6.40
CA ASP A 139 10.97 14.03 -7.80
C ASP A 139 12.41 13.81 -8.26
N THR A 140 13.37 14.20 -7.41
CA THR A 140 14.80 13.99 -7.60
C THR A 140 15.14 12.51 -7.68
N ALA A 141 14.61 11.70 -6.76
CA ALA A 141 14.89 10.27 -6.70
C ALA A 141 14.32 9.51 -7.91
N GLU A 142 13.09 9.83 -8.33
CA GLU A 142 12.47 9.24 -9.52
C GLU A 142 13.26 9.59 -10.80
N MET A 143 13.71 10.85 -10.92
CA MET A 143 14.51 11.29 -12.04
C MET A 143 15.88 10.61 -12.04
N THR A 144 16.54 10.51 -10.86
CA THR A 144 17.84 9.82 -10.73
C THR A 144 17.75 8.37 -11.17
N ARG A 145 16.68 7.65 -10.76
CA ARG A 145 16.42 6.28 -11.23
C ARG A 145 16.23 6.22 -12.75
N ALA A 146 15.51 7.17 -13.34
CA ALA A 146 15.31 7.20 -14.78
C ALA A 146 16.64 7.32 -15.54
N PHE A 147 17.51 8.21 -15.08
CA PHE A 147 18.83 8.43 -15.67
C PHE A 147 19.77 7.22 -15.45
N ALA A 148 19.72 6.60 -14.26
CA ALA A 148 20.46 5.38 -13.96
C ALA A 148 20.11 4.23 -14.92
N VAL A 149 18.81 3.96 -15.12
CA VAL A 149 18.34 2.95 -16.08
C VAL A 149 18.72 3.33 -17.51
N GLY A 150 18.58 4.61 -17.87
CA GLY A 150 18.94 5.11 -19.20
C GLY A 150 20.42 4.92 -19.53
N LEU A 151 21.30 5.28 -18.60
CA LEU A 151 22.76 5.10 -18.74
C LEU A 151 23.11 3.62 -18.90
N ASP A 152 22.54 2.77 -18.05
CA ASP A 152 22.90 1.38 -17.91
C ASP A 152 22.33 0.48 -19.03
N TRP A 153 21.02 0.52 -19.27
CA TRP A 153 20.38 -0.40 -20.22
C TRP A 153 20.71 -0.09 -21.69
N MET A 154 21.14 1.14 -21.97
CA MET A 154 21.54 1.57 -23.31
C MET A 154 23.05 1.92 -23.38
N ASN A 155 23.84 1.42 -22.41
CA ASN A 155 25.28 1.73 -22.28
C ASN A 155 26.06 1.52 -23.56
N GLU A 156 25.85 0.43 -24.28
CA GLU A 156 26.53 0.10 -25.52
C GLU A 156 26.20 1.06 -26.70
N ALA A 157 25.06 1.75 -26.61
CA ALA A 157 24.63 2.70 -27.63
C ALA A 157 25.19 4.12 -27.43
N TRP A 158 25.66 4.45 -26.22
CA TRP A 158 26.16 5.78 -25.89
C TRP A 158 27.61 5.96 -26.31
N THR A 159 27.94 7.15 -26.84
CA THR A 159 29.33 7.59 -26.95
C THR A 159 29.92 7.87 -25.57
N THR A 160 31.23 7.95 -25.46
CA THR A 160 31.93 8.32 -24.22
C THR A 160 31.45 9.67 -23.68
N ASP A 161 31.30 10.66 -24.56
CA ASP A 161 30.82 12.00 -24.17
C ASP A 161 29.36 11.97 -23.68
N GLN A 162 28.50 11.14 -24.29
CA GLN A 162 27.12 10.96 -23.83
C GLN A 162 27.06 10.28 -22.44
N LYS A 163 27.88 9.25 -22.22
CA LYS A 163 28.00 8.60 -20.90
C LYS A 163 28.42 9.60 -19.85
N GLU A 164 29.49 10.33 -20.10
CA GLU A 164 29.98 11.36 -19.17
C GLU A 164 28.92 12.42 -18.89
N GLN A 165 28.26 12.88 -19.94
CA GLN A 165 27.19 13.88 -19.77
C GLN A 165 26.03 13.36 -18.90
N ILE A 166 25.60 12.09 -19.07
CA ILE A 166 24.57 11.47 -18.23
C ILE A 166 25.07 11.35 -16.79
N CYS A 167 26.31 10.91 -16.57
CA CYS A 167 26.93 10.84 -15.26
C CYS A 167 26.93 12.22 -14.57
N GLN A 168 27.29 13.28 -15.28
CA GLN A 168 27.30 14.65 -14.75
C GLN A 168 25.89 15.13 -14.36
N TRP A 169 24.85 14.77 -15.11
CA TRP A 169 23.46 15.08 -14.72
C TRP A 169 23.06 14.31 -13.47
N ILE A 170 23.39 13.00 -13.36
CA ILE A 170 23.12 12.20 -12.15
C ILE A 170 23.83 12.83 -10.95
N ILE A 171 25.12 13.15 -11.06
CA ILE A 171 25.90 13.74 -9.97
C ILE A 171 25.27 15.07 -9.53
N LYS A 172 25.20 16.03 -10.46
CA LYS A 172 24.84 17.42 -10.11
C LYS A 172 23.40 17.60 -9.68
N ARG A 173 22.46 16.82 -10.22
CA ARG A 173 21.02 16.99 -9.97
C ARG A 173 20.42 15.95 -9.05
N GLY A 174 21.05 14.78 -8.94
CA GLY A 174 20.64 13.68 -8.07
C GLY A 174 21.49 13.56 -6.81
N LEU A 175 22.80 13.24 -7.03
CA LEU A 175 23.69 12.89 -5.91
C LEU A 175 24.10 14.10 -5.06
N ASP A 176 24.48 15.24 -5.65
CA ASP A 176 24.89 16.42 -4.87
C ASP A 176 23.80 16.92 -3.93
N PRO A 177 22.51 17.08 -4.37
CA PRO A 177 21.43 17.40 -3.44
C PRO A 177 21.18 16.33 -2.37
N ALA A 178 21.35 15.04 -2.70
CA ALA A 178 21.25 13.95 -1.75
C ALA A 178 22.37 14.04 -0.70
N MET A 179 23.62 14.24 -1.13
CA MET A 179 24.77 14.35 -0.25
C MET A 179 24.65 15.53 0.69
N ALA A 180 24.13 16.68 0.22
CA ALA A 180 23.82 17.82 1.07
C ALA A 180 22.81 17.44 2.19
N GLY A 181 21.75 16.70 1.85
CA GLY A 181 20.76 16.18 2.81
C GLY A 181 21.33 15.12 3.76
N TYR A 182 22.15 14.19 3.26
CA TYR A 182 22.78 13.17 4.10
C TYR A 182 23.76 13.78 5.11
N LYS A 183 24.50 14.82 4.73
CA LYS A 183 25.45 15.53 5.59
C LYS A 183 24.78 16.52 6.57
N ASP A 184 23.57 16.96 6.28
CA ASP A 184 22.74 17.79 7.17
C ASP A 184 21.39 17.11 7.48
N PRO A 185 21.35 16.23 8.50
CA PRO A 185 20.12 15.56 8.93
C PRO A 185 18.98 16.50 9.36
N ALA A 186 19.30 17.72 9.78
CA ALA A 186 18.31 18.70 10.22
C ALA A 186 17.67 19.49 9.07
N SER A 187 18.26 19.43 7.87
CA SER A 187 17.68 20.03 6.67
C SER A 187 16.40 19.32 6.25
N LYS A 188 15.58 20.01 5.45
CA LYS A 188 14.37 19.41 4.86
C LYS A 188 14.69 18.12 4.09
N ASN A 189 15.73 18.13 3.26
CA ASN A 189 16.14 16.95 2.49
C ASN A 189 16.69 15.85 3.40
N GLY A 190 17.42 16.22 4.45
CA GLY A 190 17.89 15.27 5.46
C GLY A 190 16.77 14.52 6.15
N HIS A 191 15.67 15.20 6.49
CA HIS A 191 14.45 14.57 7.02
C HIS A 191 13.79 13.64 6.00
N GLN A 192 13.73 14.03 4.72
CA GLN A 192 13.11 13.23 3.67
C GLN A 192 13.88 11.95 3.38
N LEU A 193 15.21 12.01 3.32
CA LEU A 193 16.12 10.89 3.11
C LEU A 193 16.20 9.93 4.31
N ARG A 194 15.81 10.35 5.50
CA ARG A 194 15.76 9.53 6.72
C ARG A 194 14.34 9.18 7.15
N ALA A 195 13.38 9.39 6.27
CA ALA A 195 11.98 9.07 6.56
C ALA A 195 11.81 7.57 6.81
N ARG A 196 11.03 7.24 7.85
CA ARG A 196 10.75 5.83 8.21
C ARG A 196 9.53 5.26 7.46
N HIS A 197 9.01 5.96 6.48
CA HIS A 197 7.88 5.62 5.62
C HIS A 197 8.32 5.53 4.15
N ASN A 198 7.37 5.50 3.20
CA ASN A 198 7.67 5.32 1.77
C ASN A 198 8.77 6.24 1.23
N TRP A 199 8.89 7.47 1.74
CA TRP A 199 9.90 8.43 1.27
C TRP A 199 11.34 7.93 1.43
N GLY A 200 11.69 7.36 2.59
CA GLY A 200 13.02 6.80 2.81
C GLY A 200 13.35 5.74 1.77
N GLN A 201 12.41 4.82 1.51
CA GLN A 201 12.63 3.77 0.52
C GLN A 201 12.77 4.33 -0.91
N VAL A 202 11.88 5.23 -1.31
CA VAL A 202 11.91 5.81 -2.68
C VAL A 202 13.16 6.66 -2.89
N CYS A 203 13.48 7.55 -1.93
CA CYS A 203 14.59 8.47 -2.07
C CYS A 203 15.94 7.72 -2.06
N ASP A 204 16.18 6.88 -1.07
CA ASP A 204 17.46 6.18 -0.95
C ASP A 204 17.66 5.15 -2.06
N SER A 205 16.59 4.48 -2.50
CA SER A 205 16.67 3.56 -3.64
C SER A 205 17.02 4.29 -4.94
N GLY A 206 16.37 5.41 -5.22
CA GLY A 206 16.66 6.19 -6.43
C GLY A 206 18.10 6.70 -6.46
N ILE A 207 18.58 7.22 -5.33
CA ILE A 207 19.96 7.70 -5.19
C ILE A 207 20.96 6.54 -5.26
N GLY A 208 20.70 5.42 -4.59
CA GLY A 208 21.54 4.23 -4.64
C GLY A 208 21.67 3.64 -6.04
N MET A 209 20.58 3.61 -6.82
CA MET A 209 20.62 3.19 -8.23
C MET A 209 21.44 4.18 -9.08
N GLY A 210 21.32 5.49 -8.86
CA GLY A 210 22.15 6.51 -9.50
C GLY A 210 23.63 6.31 -9.22
N ALA A 211 23.98 6.05 -7.96
CA ALA A 211 25.34 5.77 -7.54
C ALA A 211 25.91 4.51 -8.22
N LEU A 212 25.17 3.41 -8.23
CA LEU A 212 25.58 2.17 -8.91
C LEU A 212 25.78 2.35 -10.42
N ALA A 213 24.95 3.18 -11.06
CA ALA A 213 25.03 3.39 -12.50
C ALA A 213 26.32 4.09 -12.94
N ILE A 214 26.82 5.05 -12.14
CA ILE A 214 28.02 5.83 -12.45
C ILE A 214 29.32 5.25 -11.87
N ALA A 215 29.24 4.14 -11.12
CA ALA A 215 30.32 3.68 -10.24
C ALA A 215 31.62 3.31 -10.93
N ASP A 216 31.61 2.94 -12.20
CA ASP A 216 32.82 2.65 -13.01
C ASP A 216 33.49 3.91 -13.57
N MET A 217 32.76 5.00 -13.76
CA MET A 217 33.29 6.26 -14.27
C MET A 217 33.60 7.27 -13.14
N HIS A 218 32.78 7.27 -12.07
CA HIS A 218 32.88 8.19 -10.93
C HIS A 218 32.82 7.41 -9.60
N PRO A 219 33.85 6.58 -9.29
CA PRO A 219 33.80 5.65 -8.15
C PRO A 219 33.76 6.35 -6.78
N ASP A 220 34.32 7.53 -6.62
CA ASP A 220 34.36 8.20 -5.32
C ASP A 220 33.00 8.78 -4.95
N GLU A 221 32.34 9.50 -5.86
CA GLU A 221 30.97 10.02 -5.70
C GLU A 221 29.98 8.88 -5.52
N ALA A 222 30.12 7.81 -6.30
CA ALA A 222 29.29 6.62 -6.21
C ALA A 222 29.41 5.93 -4.85
N ARG A 223 30.65 5.75 -4.36
CA ARG A 223 30.93 5.08 -3.07
C ARG A 223 30.30 5.84 -1.90
N GLU A 224 30.50 7.14 -1.87
CA GLU A 224 29.97 7.97 -0.78
C GLU A 224 28.42 7.96 -0.78
N ALA A 225 27.80 8.21 -1.93
CA ALA A 225 26.34 8.22 -2.07
C ALA A 225 25.70 6.86 -1.78
N LEU A 226 26.28 5.77 -2.30
CA LEU A 226 25.79 4.42 -2.06
C LEU A 226 25.84 4.05 -0.58
N ARG A 227 26.93 4.40 0.11
CA ARG A 227 27.06 4.11 1.55
C ARG A 227 25.98 4.80 2.38
N PHE A 228 25.67 6.06 2.11
CA PHE A 228 24.60 6.76 2.78
C PHE A 228 23.22 6.17 2.44
N ALA A 229 22.95 5.87 1.17
CA ALA A 229 21.68 5.26 0.76
C ALA A 229 21.44 3.92 1.47
N LEU A 230 22.46 3.04 1.55
CA LEU A 230 22.40 1.76 2.26
C LEU A 230 22.17 1.93 3.78
N GLN A 231 22.71 2.98 4.38
CA GLN A 231 22.48 3.28 5.81
C GLN A 231 21.09 3.83 6.06
N CYS A 232 20.65 4.80 5.24
CA CYS A 232 19.43 5.56 5.48
C CYS A 232 18.15 4.79 5.13
N ILE A 233 18.20 3.80 4.23
CA ILE A 233 17.03 2.99 3.87
C ILE A 233 16.60 2.02 4.99
N GLN A 234 17.50 1.58 5.85
CA GLN A 234 17.25 0.51 6.83
C GLN A 234 16.11 0.82 7.81
N PRO A 235 16.01 2.03 8.40
CA PRO A 235 14.91 2.36 9.32
C PRO A 235 13.53 2.24 8.68
N SER A 236 13.38 2.52 7.38
CA SER A 236 12.09 2.34 6.69
C SER A 236 11.82 0.87 6.40
N LEU A 237 12.82 0.06 6.06
CA LEU A 237 12.67 -1.39 5.86
C LEU A 237 12.31 -2.12 7.16
N SER A 238 12.76 -1.64 8.33
CA SER A 238 12.40 -2.23 9.62
C SER A 238 10.90 -2.17 9.94
N HIS A 239 10.14 -1.33 9.23
CA HIS A 239 8.70 -1.21 9.43
C HIS A 239 7.89 -2.39 8.91
N TYR A 240 8.46 -3.26 8.06
CA TYR A 240 7.81 -4.51 7.64
C TYR A 240 7.75 -5.57 8.75
N ALA A 241 8.55 -5.42 9.82
CA ALA A 241 8.50 -6.36 10.95
C ALA A 241 7.16 -6.27 11.68
N PRO A 242 6.63 -7.42 12.19
CA PRO A 242 7.19 -8.77 12.08
C PRO A 242 6.70 -9.56 10.86
N ASP A 243 5.65 -9.11 10.17
CA ASP A 243 4.78 -9.93 9.32
C ASP A 243 4.55 -9.37 7.90
N GLY A 244 5.31 -8.36 7.48
CA GLY A 244 5.27 -7.78 6.14
C GLY A 244 4.21 -6.71 5.93
N GLY A 245 3.44 -6.34 6.96
CA GLY A 245 2.42 -5.31 6.89
C GLY A 245 3.01 -3.90 6.69
N TRP A 246 2.24 -3.01 6.04
CA TRP A 246 2.65 -1.63 5.78
C TRP A 246 1.58 -0.63 6.23
N ALA A 247 1.94 0.23 7.17
CA ALA A 247 0.98 1.08 7.89
C ALA A 247 0.31 2.17 7.02
N GLU A 248 0.99 2.63 5.96
CA GLU A 248 0.46 3.65 5.04
C GLU A 248 -0.57 3.09 4.03
N GLY A 249 -0.91 1.80 4.11
CA GLY A 249 -1.84 1.15 3.20
C GLY A 249 -1.19 0.65 1.91
N TYR A 250 -2.01 -0.02 1.10
CA TYR A 250 -1.58 -0.76 -0.08
C TYR A 250 -0.88 0.12 -1.15
N GLY A 251 -1.40 1.33 -1.44
CA GLY A 251 -0.85 2.18 -2.48
C GLY A 251 0.58 2.64 -2.19
N TYR A 252 0.83 3.10 -0.97
CA TYR A 252 2.17 3.52 -0.54
C TYR A 252 3.12 2.33 -0.35
N TYR A 253 2.60 1.17 0.07
CA TYR A 253 3.36 -0.07 0.03
C TYR A 253 3.86 -0.36 -1.39
N GLY A 254 2.98 -0.33 -2.39
CA GLY A 254 3.35 -0.56 -3.78
C GLY A 254 4.40 0.42 -4.29
N TYR A 255 4.25 1.70 -3.95
CA TYR A 255 5.20 2.75 -4.33
C TYR A 255 6.58 2.53 -3.68
N ALA A 256 6.63 2.24 -2.38
CA ALA A 256 7.86 1.93 -1.68
C ALA A 256 8.55 0.67 -2.26
N MET A 257 7.79 -0.40 -2.48
CA MET A 257 8.30 -1.66 -3.01
C MET A 257 8.81 -1.55 -4.44
N GLU A 258 8.20 -0.71 -5.30
CA GLU A 258 8.70 -0.47 -6.67
C GLU A 258 10.14 0.03 -6.67
N TYR A 259 10.48 0.90 -5.73
CA TYR A 259 11.82 1.45 -5.61
C TYR A 259 12.77 0.51 -4.89
N THR A 260 12.33 -0.05 -3.77
CA THR A 260 13.13 -0.99 -2.98
C THR A 260 13.54 -2.22 -3.79
N SER A 261 12.60 -2.86 -4.48
CA SER A 261 12.91 -4.02 -5.33
C SER A 261 13.87 -3.67 -6.48
N GLY A 262 13.71 -2.47 -7.07
CA GLY A 262 14.63 -1.95 -8.07
C GLY A 262 16.05 -1.80 -7.54
N PHE A 263 16.20 -1.24 -6.34
CA PHE A 263 17.50 -1.05 -5.71
C PHE A 263 18.12 -2.37 -5.27
N LEU A 264 17.39 -3.24 -4.57
CA LEU A 264 17.90 -4.55 -4.14
C LEU A 264 18.31 -5.42 -5.32
N SER A 265 17.52 -5.43 -6.41
CA SER A 265 17.90 -6.11 -7.65
C SER A 265 19.17 -5.49 -8.26
N SER A 266 19.31 -4.15 -8.24
CA SER A 266 20.50 -3.48 -8.75
C SER A 266 21.76 -3.81 -7.93
N LEU A 267 21.63 -3.86 -6.60
CA LEU A 267 22.72 -4.29 -5.70
C LEU A 267 23.18 -5.71 -6.03
N ASP A 268 22.26 -6.65 -6.13
CA ASP A 268 22.58 -8.04 -6.45
C ASP A 268 23.23 -8.17 -7.84
N ARG A 269 22.70 -7.48 -8.85
CA ARG A 269 23.24 -7.52 -10.23
C ARG A 269 24.56 -6.80 -10.36
N SER A 270 24.76 -5.68 -9.67
CA SER A 270 26.01 -4.89 -9.73
C SER A 270 27.11 -5.45 -8.83
N LEU A 271 26.76 -5.92 -7.62
CA LEU A 271 27.72 -6.23 -6.56
C LEU A 271 27.70 -7.71 -6.13
N GLY A 272 26.64 -8.46 -6.49
CA GLY A 272 26.41 -9.83 -6.00
C GLY A 272 25.97 -9.91 -4.56
N THR A 273 25.55 -8.79 -3.96
CA THR A 273 25.08 -8.71 -2.57
C THR A 273 24.16 -7.53 -2.37
N ASP A 274 23.11 -7.70 -1.59
CA ASP A 274 22.27 -6.63 -1.08
C ASP A 274 22.62 -6.22 0.36
N PHE A 275 23.81 -6.64 0.83
CA PHE A 275 24.31 -6.42 2.18
C PHE A 275 23.39 -6.95 3.30
N GLY A 276 22.45 -7.83 2.98
CA GLY A 276 21.47 -8.37 3.92
C GLY A 276 20.21 -7.53 4.10
N LEU A 277 19.98 -6.50 3.30
CA LEU A 277 18.77 -5.67 3.36
C LEU A 277 17.49 -6.49 3.16
N SER A 278 17.49 -7.48 2.26
CA SER A 278 16.35 -8.38 2.05
C SER A 278 16.08 -9.31 3.24
N LYS A 279 17.02 -9.43 4.17
CA LYS A 279 16.91 -10.27 5.39
C LYS A 279 16.43 -9.48 6.61
N ILE A 280 16.18 -8.18 6.49
CA ILE A 280 15.59 -7.38 7.58
C ILE A 280 14.28 -8.05 8.02
N PRO A 281 14.05 -8.22 9.34
CA PRO A 281 12.87 -8.90 9.86
C PRO A 281 11.56 -8.39 9.28
N GLY A 282 10.68 -9.30 8.89
CA GLY A 282 9.38 -8.99 8.29
C GLY A 282 9.42 -8.71 6.78
N PHE A 283 10.55 -8.28 6.21
CA PHE A 283 10.60 -7.89 4.80
C PHE A 283 10.31 -9.07 3.85
N SER A 284 10.77 -10.27 4.17
CA SER A 284 10.50 -11.48 3.37
C SER A 284 9.01 -11.88 3.34
N PHE A 285 8.21 -11.41 4.30
CA PHE A 285 6.76 -11.61 4.32
C PHE A 285 5.99 -10.52 3.56
N SER A 286 6.68 -9.49 3.08
CA SER A 286 6.04 -8.37 2.39
C SER A 286 5.16 -8.78 1.19
N PRO A 287 5.43 -9.87 0.41
CA PRO A 287 4.54 -10.32 -0.66
C PRO A 287 3.15 -10.77 -0.19
N ASP A 288 2.98 -11.13 1.08
CA ASP A 288 1.68 -11.50 1.63
C ASP A 288 0.74 -10.30 1.73
N PHE A 289 1.28 -9.10 2.01
CA PHE A 289 0.47 -7.92 2.27
C PHE A 289 -0.52 -7.63 1.13
N PRO A 290 -0.11 -7.42 -0.13
CA PRO A 290 -1.04 -7.20 -1.23
C PRO A 290 -1.93 -8.41 -1.51
N THR A 291 -1.41 -9.64 -1.33
CA THR A 291 -2.16 -10.88 -1.59
C THR A 291 -3.37 -11.00 -0.67
N TYR A 292 -3.18 -10.73 0.62
CA TYR A 292 -4.26 -10.85 1.59
C TYR A 292 -5.20 -9.64 1.61
N LEU A 293 -4.72 -8.44 1.24
CA LEU A 293 -5.56 -7.25 1.18
C LEU A 293 -6.48 -7.22 -0.06
N GLU A 294 -6.18 -7.98 -1.11
CA GLU A 294 -7.04 -8.03 -2.29
C GLU A 294 -8.29 -8.86 -2.00
N GLY A 295 -9.47 -8.23 -2.11
CA GLY A 295 -10.76 -8.90 -2.03
C GLY A 295 -11.07 -9.72 -3.30
N PRO A 296 -12.05 -10.63 -3.24
CA PRO A 296 -12.44 -11.47 -4.39
C PRO A 296 -12.99 -10.67 -5.58
N CYS A 297 -13.50 -9.46 -5.32
CA CYS A 297 -13.95 -8.53 -6.37
C CYS A 297 -12.79 -7.80 -7.08
N GLY A 298 -11.53 -8.05 -6.69
CA GLY A 298 -10.35 -7.41 -7.25
C GLY A 298 -10.06 -6.01 -6.71
N ASN A 299 -10.81 -5.54 -5.71
CA ASN A 299 -10.50 -4.33 -4.96
C ASN A 299 -9.55 -4.65 -3.80
N TYR A 300 -8.73 -3.68 -3.40
CA TYR A 300 -7.91 -3.84 -2.21
C TYR A 300 -8.64 -3.27 -0.99
N PHE A 301 -8.39 -3.83 0.18
CA PHE A 301 -8.75 -3.17 1.42
C PHE A 301 -7.98 -1.84 1.51
N GLY A 302 -8.66 -0.76 1.13
CA GLY A 302 -8.18 0.61 1.25
C GLY A 302 -8.30 1.09 2.69
N PHE A 303 -7.25 1.63 3.24
CA PHE A 303 -7.22 2.38 4.48
C PHE A 303 -6.12 3.44 4.39
N ALA A 304 -6.15 4.44 5.26
CA ALA A 304 -5.28 5.61 5.15
C ALA A 304 -5.53 6.37 3.83
N ASP A 305 -4.55 7.13 3.33
CA ASP A 305 -4.67 7.84 2.04
C ASP A 305 -4.71 6.88 0.81
N CYS A 306 -5.00 5.60 1.02
CA CYS A 306 -5.03 4.57 -0.02
C CYS A 306 -6.47 4.13 -0.31
N GLY A 307 -7.13 4.79 -1.25
CA GLY A 307 -8.51 4.46 -1.61
C GLY A 307 -8.63 3.29 -2.58
N GLU A 308 -9.73 2.56 -2.46
CA GLU A 308 -10.04 1.39 -3.30
C GLU A 308 -10.33 1.74 -4.75
N ARG A 309 -10.89 2.93 -5.00
CA ARG A 309 -11.35 3.36 -6.33
C ARG A 309 -10.24 3.87 -7.24
N GLU A 310 -9.17 4.39 -6.66
CA GLU A 310 -8.05 4.95 -7.42
C GLU A 310 -7.06 3.88 -7.87
N HIS A 311 -7.06 2.74 -7.22
CA HIS A 311 -6.16 1.63 -7.48
C HIS A 311 -6.83 0.48 -8.23
N LYS A 312 -7.56 0.80 -9.30
CA LYS A 312 -7.81 -0.18 -10.35
C LYS A 312 -6.47 -0.62 -10.90
N VAL A 313 -5.89 -1.51 -10.12
CA VAL A 313 -4.88 -2.49 -10.51
C VAL A 313 -3.93 -2.00 -11.59
N SER A 314 -2.87 -1.33 -11.17
CA SER A 314 -1.63 -1.32 -11.94
C SER A 314 -0.99 -2.72 -11.91
N SER A 315 -0.20 -3.05 -12.91
CA SER A 315 0.82 -4.09 -12.79
C SER A 315 1.60 -3.89 -11.48
N LEU A 316 1.96 -4.98 -10.84
CA LEU A 316 2.74 -4.95 -9.60
C LEU A 316 4.11 -5.59 -9.85
N PRO A 317 4.99 -4.98 -10.68
CA PRO A 317 6.24 -5.61 -11.08
C PRO A 317 7.10 -6.01 -9.88
N TRP A 318 7.11 -5.19 -8.84
CA TRP A 318 7.80 -5.49 -7.59
C TRP A 318 7.26 -6.76 -6.89
N ALA A 319 5.97 -7.08 -7.02
CA ALA A 319 5.41 -8.29 -6.43
C ALA A 319 5.94 -9.54 -7.15
N GLY A 320 6.14 -9.48 -8.46
CA GLY A 320 6.80 -10.54 -9.24
C GLY A 320 8.23 -10.77 -8.75
N TRP A 321 9.00 -9.71 -8.61
CA TRP A 321 10.36 -9.79 -8.06
C TRP A 321 10.37 -10.35 -6.63
N ALA A 322 9.57 -9.77 -5.72
CA ALA A 322 9.53 -10.18 -4.32
C ALA A 322 9.03 -11.62 -4.15
N ALA A 323 8.04 -12.04 -4.96
CA ALA A 323 7.53 -13.40 -4.94
C ALA A 323 8.58 -14.44 -5.37
N MET A 324 9.42 -14.12 -6.35
CA MET A 324 10.53 -14.97 -6.75
C MET A 324 11.67 -14.95 -5.72
N GLN A 325 12.03 -13.78 -5.23
CA GLN A 325 13.10 -13.60 -4.23
C GLN A 325 12.79 -14.33 -2.92
N PHE A 326 11.54 -14.30 -2.48
CA PHE A 326 11.10 -14.89 -1.21
C PHE A 326 10.29 -16.20 -1.38
N GLN A 327 10.26 -16.75 -2.60
CA GLN A 327 9.59 -18.04 -2.89
C GLN A 327 8.11 -18.04 -2.52
N ASN A 328 7.37 -16.96 -2.84
CA ASN A 328 5.93 -16.84 -2.61
C ASN A 328 5.13 -17.07 -3.91
N PRO A 329 4.70 -18.32 -4.19
CA PRO A 329 4.05 -18.65 -5.45
C PRO A 329 2.66 -18.01 -5.61
N ALA A 330 1.95 -17.74 -4.51
CA ALA A 330 0.63 -17.10 -4.57
C ALA A 330 0.74 -15.65 -5.07
N SER A 331 1.70 -14.89 -4.56
CA SER A 331 1.99 -13.53 -5.03
C SER A 331 2.51 -13.52 -6.47
N ALA A 332 3.35 -14.50 -6.85
CA ALA A 332 3.84 -14.64 -8.22
C ALA A 332 2.69 -14.83 -9.22
N GLN A 333 1.72 -15.70 -8.88
CA GLN A 333 0.55 -15.95 -9.73
C GLN A 333 -0.34 -14.71 -9.84
N ASN A 334 -0.60 -14.03 -8.73
CA ASN A 334 -1.40 -12.82 -8.71
C ASN A 334 -0.76 -11.74 -9.60
N GLN A 335 0.56 -11.52 -9.48
CA GLN A 335 1.27 -10.59 -10.34
C GLN A 335 1.14 -10.96 -11.82
N ARG A 336 1.32 -12.23 -12.17
CA ARG A 336 1.21 -12.68 -13.56
C ARG A 336 -0.16 -12.39 -14.15
N LYS A 337 -1.25 -12.64 -13.39
CA LYS A 337 -2.62 -12.30 -13.78
C LYS A 337 -2.80 -10.79 -14.02
N LYS A 338 -2.24 -9.96 -13.18
CA LYS A 338 -2.36 -8.49 -13.29
C LYS A 338 -1.52 -7.91 -14.43
N ALA A 339 -0.32 -8.43 -14.64
CA ALA A 339 0.57 -8.02 -15.72
C ALA A 339 -0.03 -8.26 -17.12
N GLU A 340 -0.97 -9.19 -17.26
CA GLU A 340 -1.72 -9.39 -18.52
C GLU A 340 -2.58 -8.17 -18.88
N THR A 341 -3.18 -7.52 -17.89
CA THR A 341 -4.07 -6.37 -18.08
C THR A 341 -3.29 -5.06 -18.22
N TYR A 342 -2.18 -4.93 -17.49
CA TYR A 342 -1.38 -3.71 -17.42
C TYR A 342 0.11 -4.00 -17.71
N PRO A 343 0.44 -4.28 -18.97
CA PRO A 343 1.82 -4.58 -19.34
C PRO A 343 2.70 -3.33 -19.25
N ASP A 344 3.84 -3.43 -18.59
CA ASP A 344 4.88 -2.43 -18.51
C ASP A 344 6.28 -3.07 -18.58
N ALA A 345 7.33 -2.25 -18.76
CA ALA A 345 8.68 -2.75 -18.96
C ALA A 345 9.20 -3.56 -17.77
N ILE A 346 8.96 -3.11 -16.54
CA ILE A 346 9.46 -3.78 -15.34
C ILE A 346 8.60 -5.01 -15.02
N GLY A 347 7.28 -4.93 -15.28
CA GLY A 347 6.38 -6.07 -15.16
C GLY A 347 6.75 -7.23 -16.09
N LEU A 348 7.25 -6.93 -17.30
CA LEU A 348 7.79 -7.93 -18.22
C LEU A 348 9.13 -8.48 -17.74
N LEU A 349 10.05 -7.60 -17.29
CA LEU A 349 11.38 -7.99 -16.80
C LEU A 349 11.28 -8.98 -15.61
N TRP A 350 10.34 -8.75 -14.71
CA TRP A 350 10.11 -9.56 -13.51
C TRP A 350 8.84 -10.41 -13.60
N LEU A 351 8.43 -10.77 -14.82
CA LEU A 351 7.29 -11.68 -14.99
C LEU A 351 7.64 -13.05 -14.42
N PRO A 352 6.93 -13.53 -13.39
CA PRO A 352 7.18 -14.86 -12.84
C PRO A 352 6.91 -15.94 -13.90
N PRO A 353 7.54 -17.11 -13.83
CA PRO A 353 7.24 -18.23 -14.73
C PRO A 353 5.76 -18.65 -14.60
N ALA A 354 5.22 -19.22 -15.67
CA ALA A 354 3.89 -19.81 -15.63
C ALA A 354 3.89 -21.01 -14.65
N MET A 355 2.88 -21.05 -13.78
CA MET A 355 2.74 -22.08 -12.75
C MET A 355 1.35 -22.73 -12.85
N ASP A 356 1.23 -23.98 -12.38
CA ASP A 356 -0.05 -24.68 -12.30
C ASP A 356 -0.94 -24.00 -11.25
N GLN A 357 -2.00 -23.37 -11.73
CA GLN A 357 -2.91 -22.57 -10.90
C GLN A 357 -3.66 -23.38 -9.84
N SER A 358 -3.84 -24.68 -10.08
CA SER A 358 -4.59 -25.56 -9.16
C SER A 358 -3.87 -25.84 -7.84
N LYS A 359 -2.56 -25.53 -7.76
CA LYS A 359 -1.69 -25.84 -6.61
C LYS A 359 -1.33 -24.62 -5.77
N ILE A 360 -1.85 -23.44 -6.12
CA ILE A 360 -1.38 -22.18 -5.54
C ILE A 360 -2.55 -21.46 -4.88
N SER A 361 -2.69 -21.67 -3.59
CA SER A 361 -3.51 -20.82 -2.71
C SER A 361 -2.68 -20.48 -1.47
N PRO A 362 -2.85 -19.28 -0.89
CA PRO A 362 -2.31 -19.01 0.43
C PRO A 362 -2.75 -20.08 1.43
N SER A 363 -1.90 -20.39 2.38
CA SER A 363 -2.11 -21.48 3.34
C SER A 363 -3.24 -21.19 4.36
N SER A 364 -3.63 -19.93 4.51
CA SER A 364 -4.66 -19.49 5.47
C SER A 364 -5.71 -18.62 4.80
N ARG A 365 -6.95 -18.71 5.28
CA ARG A 365 -8.06 -17.82 4.91
C ARG A 365 -8.13 -16.57 5.79
N VAL A 366 -7.39 -16.57 6.88
CA VAL A 366 -7.33 -15.50 7.87
C VAL A 366 -5.88 -15.04 8.00
N LYS A 367 -5.66 -13.73 7.96
CA LYS A 367 -4.32 -13.14 8.13
C LYS A 367 -4.41 -11.93 9.04
N GLN A 368 -3.47 -11.87 9.98
CA GLN A 368 -3.22 -10.69 10.79
C GLN A 368 -1.89 -10.07 10.39
N PHE A 369 -1.89 -8.75 10.26
CA PHE A 369 -0.70 -7.92 10.23
C PHE A 369 -0.65 -7.16 11.55
N SER A 370 0.04 -7.75 12.51
CA SER A 370 -0.08 -7.44 13.93
C SER A 370 0.34 -6.02 14.28
N LYS A 371 1.49 -5.58 13.78
CA LYS A 371 2.04 -4.24 14.07
C LYS A 371 1.15 -3.11 13.54
N ILE A 372 0.51 -3.31 12.40
CA ILE A 372 -0.34 -2.29 11.79
C ILE A 372 -1.83 -2.44 12.18
N GLY A 373 -2.15 -3.44 12.99
CA GLY A 373 -3.52 -3.70 13.45
C GLY A 373 -4.50 -3.99 12.32
N CYS A 374 -4.06 -4.72 11.28
CA CYS A 374 -4.90 -5.07 10.14
C CYS A 374 -5.20 -6.57 10.14
N ALA A 375 -6.45 -6.95 9.92
CA ALA A 375 -6.87 -8.34 9.74
C ALA A 375 -7.63 -8.49 8.42
N THR A 376 -7.47 -9.65 7.77
CA THR A 376 -8.30 -10.06 6.65
C THR A 376 -8.89 -11.43 6.89
N LEU A 377 -10.18 -11.56 6.63
CA LEU A 377 -10.94 -12.80 6.73
C LEU A 377 -11.48 -13.15 5.35
N ARG A 378 -11.44 -14.43 4.98
CA ARG A 378 -11.93 -14.89 3.68
C ARG A 378 -12.59 -16.25 3.81
N THR A 379 -13.68 -16.49 3.08
CA THR A 379 -14.33 -17.82 3.10
C THR A 379 -13.60 -18.81 2.20
N LYS A 380 -13.09 -18.37 1.05
CA LYS A 380 -12.43 -19.24 0.06
C LYS A 380 -11.49 -18.44 -0.84
N TRP A 381 -10.37 -19.04 -1.23
CA TRP A 381 -9.47 -18.53 -2.25
C TRP A 381 -9.93 -18.95 -3.66
N GLY A 382 -9.63 -18.12 -4.66
CA GLY A 382 -9.89 -18.41 -6.07
C GLY A 382 -11.37 -18.36 -6.49
N ASP A 383 -12.27 -17.93 -5.61
CA ASP A 383 -13.68 -17.77 -5.87
C ASP A 383 -14.07 -16.30 -5.81
N THR A 384 -14.53 -15.72 -6.92
CA THR A 384 -14.94 -14.32 -7.01
C THR A 384 -16.21 -14.01 -6.22
N ASN A 385 -16.98 -15.02 -5.83
CA ASN A 385 -18.18 -14.89 -5.00
C ASN A 385 -17.90 -15.08 -3.51
N ALA A 386 -16.65 -15.39 -3.13
CA ALA A 386 -16.27 -15.61 -1.74
C ALA A 386 -16.60 -14.40 -0.86
N GLY A 387 -16.91 -14.66 0.43
CA GLY A 387 -16.94 -13.63 1.45
C GLY A 387 -15.52 -13.16 1.79
N PHE A 388 -15.36 -11.85 1.95
CA PHE A 388 -14.10 -11.22 2.37
C PHE A 388 -14.37 -10.02 3.27
N VAL A 389 -13.59 -9.91 4.33
CA VAL A 389 -13.57 -8.76 5.23
C VAL A 389 -12.14 -8.28 5.39
N GLY A 390 -11.90 -6.99 5.15
CA GLY A 390 -10.75 -6.28 5.67
C GLY A 390 -11.16 -5.52 6.93
N PHE A 391 -10.40 -5.60 8.00
CA PHE A 391 -10.68 -4.95 9.28
C PHE A 391 -9.45 -4.24 9.82
N LYS A 392 -9.61 -2.97 10.22
CA LYS A 392 -8.53 -2.09 10.68
C LYS A 392 -8.69 -1.75 12.16
N ALA A 393 -7.66 -1.98 12.93
CA ALA A 393 -7.38 -1.37 14.22
C ALA A 393 -6.09 -0.51 14.09
N GLY A 394 -5.09 -0.63 14.94
CA GLY A 394 -3.74 -0.05 14.77
C GLY A 394 -3.62 1.42 15.17
N ASP A 395 -2.71 2.14 14.53
CA ASP A 395 -2.15 3.40 15.02
C ASP A 395 -2.56 4.60 14.14
N ASN A 396 -3.25 5.59 14.73
CA ASN A 396 -3.62 6.84 14.07
C ASN A 396 -2.44 7.83 13.88
N LYS A 397 -1.25 7.55 14.45
CA LYS A 397 -0.05 8.42 14.35
C LYS A 397 0.78 8.17 13.10
N VAL A 398 0.46 7.13 12.31
CA VAL A 398 1.25 6.78 11.14
C VAL A 398 1.09 7.83 10.03
N ASN A 399 2.09 7.93 9.18
CA ASN A 399 2.02 8.81 8.01
C ASN A 399 0.85 8.41 7.11
N HIS A 400 0.17 9.38 6.52
CA HIS A 400 -1.03 9.18 5.70
C HIS A 400 -2.25 8.58 6.42
N SER A 401 -2.25 8.40 7.75
CA SER A 401 -3.38 7.81 8.47
C SER A 401 -4.67 8.62 8.31
N HIS A 402 -5.79 7.90 8.38
CA HIS A 402 -7.12 8.44 8.66
C HIS A 402 -7.50 8.14 10.11
N LEU A 403 -8.61 8.70 10.59
CA LEU A 403 -9.25 8.26 11.82
C LEU A 403 -10.14 7.05 11.49
N ASP A 404 -9.50 5.96 11.11
CA ASP A 404 -10.13 4.77 10.52
C ASP A 404 -10.06 3.53 11.42
N ILE A 405 -9.69 3.71 12.69
CA ILE A 405 -9.70 2.60 13.67
C ILE A 405 -11.12 2.06 13.81
N GLY A 406 -11.27 0.76 13.63
CA GLY A 406 -12.55 0.07 13.59
C GLY A 406 -13.16 -0.05 12.20
N SER A 407 -12.57 0.55 11.16
CA SER A 407 -13.10 0.50 9.79
C SER A 407 -12.97 -0.89 9.18
N PHE A 408 -13.90 -1.21 8.27
CA PHE A 408 -13.93 -2.47 7.55
C PHE A 408 -14.40 -2.27 6.11
N VAL A 409 -14.04 -3.24 5.26
CA VAL A 409 -14.62 -3.43 3.94
C VAL A 409 -15.22 -4.82 3.84
N TYR A 410 -16.19 -5.01 2.94
CA TYR A 410 -16.88 -6.29 2.80
C TYR A 410 -17.24 -6.61 1.36
N ASP A 411 -16.78 -7.78 0.90
CA ASP A 411 -17.15 -8.37 -0.38
C ASP A 411 -17.91 -9.66 -0.15
N VAL A 412 -18.92 -9.92 -0.97
CA VAL A 412 -19.58 -11.22 -1.12
C VAL A 412 -20.37 -11.26 -2.42
N GLU A 413 -20.53 -12.44 -3.01
CA GLU A 413 -21.27 -12.67 -4.26
C GLU A 413 -20.82 -11.79 -5.43
N GLY A 414 -19.51 -11.55 -5.53
CA GLY A 414 -18.92 -10.74 -6.59
C GLY A 414 -19.21 -9.25 -6.48
N GLN A 415 -19.70 -8.79 -5.34
CA GLN A 415 -19.99 -7.39 -5.07
C GLN A 415 -19.18 -6.86 -3.90
N HIS A 416 -18.81 -5.59 -4.00
CA HIS A 416 -18.15 -4.81 -2.95
C HIS A 416 -19.21 -3.97 -2.24
N TRP A 417 -19.63 -4.39 -1.04
CA TRP A 417 -20.79 -3.85 -0.34
C TRP A 417 -20.44 -2.73 0.63
N ALA A 418 -19.39 -2.89 1.42
CA ALA A 418 -18.86 -1.86 2.30
C ALA A 418 -17.54 -1.34 1.71
N VAL A 419 -17.48 -0.03 1.45
CA VAL A 419 -16.38 0.60 0.70
C VAL A 419 -15.60 1.59 1.55
N ASP A 420 -14.31 1.76 1.26
CA ASP A 420 -13.49 2.87 1.74
C ASP A 420 -13.51 4.03 0.72
N LEU A 421 -13.52 5.27 1.21
CA LEU A 421 -13.57 6.46 0.35
C LEU A 421 -12.20 6.94 -0.12
N GLY A 422 -11.13 6.48 0.56
CA GLY A 422 -9.75 6.87 0.29
C GLY A 422 -9.43 8.32 0.64
N ALA A 423 -8.30 8.78 0.11
CA ALA A 423 -7.82 10.15 0.28
C ALA A 423 -8.79 11.21 -0.25
N ASP A 424 -8.66 12.43 0.22
CA ASP A 424 -9.24 13.61 -0.39
C ASP A 424 -8.20 14.34 -1.27
N ASN A 425 -8.54 15.51 -1.79
CA ASN A 425 -7.66 16.34 -2.62
C ASN A 425 -6.45 16.84 -1.80
N TYR A 426 -5.25 16.43 -2.14
CA TYR A 426 -4.00 16.82 -1.47
C TYR A 426 -3.67 18.31 -1.53
N ASN A 427 -4.36 19.07 -2.38
CA ASN A 427 -4.21 20.52 -2.46
C ASN A 427 -5.16 21.29 -1.51
N LEU A 428 -5.98 20.59 -0.73
CA LEU A 428 -6.77 21.20 0.34
C LEU A 428 -5.86 21.93 1.34
N PRO A 429 -6.28 23.07 1.88
CA PRO A 429 -5.47 23.86 2.81
C PRO A 429 -5.03 23.04 4.02
N ASP A 430 -3.71 23.00 4.26
CA ASP A 430 -3.10 22.30 5.41
C ASP A 430 -3.49 20.81 5.53
N TYR A 431 -3.66 20.14 4.37
CA TYR A 431 -4.09 18.72 4.30
C TYR A 431 -3.19 17.78 5.13
N PHE A 432 -1.90 18.00 5.16
CA PHE A 432 -0.93 17.24 5.95
C PHE A 432 -0.58 17.90 7.30
N GLY A 433 -1.35 18.89 7.72
CA GLY A 433 -1.12 19.64 8.96
C GLY A 433 -2.32 19.57 9.92
N LYS A 434 -2.56 20.70 10.62
CA LYS A 434 -3.57 20.76 11.67
C LYS A 434 -5.00 20.62 11.18
N LYS A 435 -5.28 20.95 9.89
CA LYS A 435 -6.61 20.84 9.28
C LYS A 435 -6.93 19.46 8.73
N ARG A 436 -5.99 18.50 8.81
CA ARG A 436 -6.20 17.15 8.30
C ARG A 436 -7.53 16.54 8.77
N TRP A 437 -7.84 16.73 10.01
CA TRP A 437 -9.02 16.17 10.68
C TRP A 437 -10.30 17.00 10.53
N ASP A 438 -10.28 18.04 9.70
CA ASP A 438 -11.49 18.78 9.28
C ASP A 438 -12.12 18.18 8.01
N TYR A 439 -11.40 17.31 7.30
CA TYR A 439 -11.83 16.74 6.02
C TYR A 439 -12.56 15.41 6.21
N TYR A 440 -13.73 15.30 5.59
CA TYR A 440 -14.69 14.20 5.80
C TYR A 440 -14.06 12.81 5.64
N ARG A 441 -13.36 12.55 4.52
CA ARG A 441 -12.79 11.23 4.22
C ARG A 441 -11.71 10.80 5.22
N LEU A 442 -11.11 11.75 5.93
CA LEU A 442 -10.03 11.51 6.86
C LEU A 442 -10.53 11.35 8.31
N ARG A 443 -11.81 11.69 8.57
CA ARG A 443 -12.50 11.53 9.85
C ARG A 443 -13.12 10.14 9.96
N ALA A 444 -13.44 9.71 11.19
CA ALA A 444 -14.13 8.45 11.40
C ALA A 444 -15.52 8.42 10.76
N GLU A 445 -16.20 9.55 10.65
CA GLU A 445 -17.50 9.62 10.00
C GLU A 445 -17.45 9.39 8.47
N GLY A 446 -16.30 9.49 7.84
CA GLY A 446 -16.03 9.14 6.44
C GLY A 446 -15.59 7.68 6.25
N ASN A 447 -15.55 6.90 7.32
CA ASN A 447 -15.08 5.51 7.36
C ASN A 447 -16.18 4.58 7.90
N ASN A 448 -16.02 3.26 7.71
CA ASN A 448 -16.98 2.24 8.19
C ASN A 448 -16.71 1.90 9.65
N THR A 449 -16.84 2.89 10.52
CA THR A 449 -16.54 2.76 11.95
C THR A 449 -17.52 3.52 12.82
N LEU A 450 -17.21 3.65 14.11
CA LEU A 450 -18.00 4.37 15.09
C LEU A 450 -17.62 5.85 15.15
N VAL A 451 -18.60 6.70 15.43
CA VAL A 451 -18.38 8.09 15.87
C VAL A 451 -19.06 8.30 17.20
N ALA A 452 -18.29 8.62 18.23
CA ALA A 452 -18.80 8.86 19.57
C ALA A 452 -18.90 10.37 19.84
N ASN A 453 -20.10 10.84 20.22
CA ASN A 453 -20.35 12.24 20.56
C ASN A 453 -19.89 13.21 19.47
N PRO A 454 -20.45 13.15 18.24
CA PRO A 454 -19.96 13.89 17.08
C PRO A 454 -19.89 15.40 17.32
N GLY A 455 -18.84 16.03 16.79
CA GLY A 455 -18.61 17.47 16.99
C GLY A 455 -17.47 17.99 16.12
N PRO A 456 -17.02 19.24 16.35
CA PRO A 456 -15.95 19.85 15.54
C PRO A 456 -14.57 19.28 15.80
N ALA A 457 -14.34 18.62 16.94
CA ALA A 457 -13.07 17.96 17.25
C ALA A 457 -12.87 16.68 16.41
N PRO A 458 -11.63 16.15 16.30
CA PRO A 458 -11.39 14.85 15.68
C PRO A 458 -12.25 13.75 16.31
N ASP A 459 -12.88 12.90 15.49
CA ASP A 459 -13.81 11.85 15.96
C ASP A 459 -13.15 10.75 16.77
N GLN A 460 -11.87 10.53 16.55
CA GLN A 460 -11.02 9.60 17.28
C GLN A 460 -9.79 10.32 17.82
N SER A 461 -9.17 9.77 18.85
CA SER A 461 -7.87 10.24 19.31
C SER A 461 -6.83 10.11 18.20
N THR A 462 -6.21 11.20 17.80
CA THR A 462 -5.12 11.23 16.81
C THR A 462 -3.84 10.55 17.30
N LYS A 463 -3.79 10.15 18.58
CA LYS A 463 -2.67 9.45 19.22
C LYS A 463 -3.00 7.99 19.56
N ALA A 464 -4.19 7.53 19.16
CA ALA A 464 -4.62 6.16 19.45
C ALA A 464 -3.71 5.13 18.79
N ASP A 465 -3.51 4.03 19.50
CA ASP A 465 -2.92 2.80 19.01
C ASP A 465 -3.74 1.65 19.61
N CYS A 466 -4.45 0.92 18.76
CA CYS A 466 -5.47 -0.05 19.13
C CYS A 466 -5.08 -1.44 18.63
N PRO A 467 -4.91 -2.44 19.51
CA PRO A 467 -4.50 -3.77 19.10
C PRO A 467 -5.66 -4.60 18.55
N LEU A 468 -5.34 -5.54 17.67
CA LEU A 468 -6.17 -6.72 17.43
C LEU A 468 -5.94 -7.71 18.58
N THR A 469 -7.01 -8.08 19.28
CA THR A 469 -6.95 -9.00 20.43
C THR A 469 -7.26 -10.44 20.05
N LEU A 470 -7.90 -10.65 18.89
CA LEU A 470 -8.14 -11.96 18.30
C LEU A 470 -8.07 -11.84 16.78
N CYS A 471 -7.47 -12.84 16.12
CA CYS A 471 -7.57 -13.05 14.68
C CYS A 471 -7.34 -14.55 14.42
N THR A 472 -8.39 -15.29 14.08
CA THR A 472 -8.32 -16.76 13.99
C THR A 472 -9.30 -17.33 12.96
N ASP A 473 -8.96 -18.49 12.41
CA ASP A 473 -9.84 -19.35 11.62
C ASP A 473 -10.34 -20.50 12.52
N ARG A 474 -11.64 -20.59 12.71
CA ARG A 474 -12.27 -21.68 13.48
C ARG A 474 -12.78 -22.84 12.63
N GLY A 475 -12.52 -22.78 11.32
CA GLY A 475 -12.97 -23.79 10.37
C GLY A 475 -14.35 -23.49 9.78
N ASP A 476 -15.32 -23.11 10.59
CA ASP A 476 -16.67 -22.68 10.17
C ASP A 476 -16.78 -21.17 9.97
N ALA A 477 -15.89 -20.39 10.60
CA ALA A 477 -15.84 -18.95 10.48
C ALA A 477 -14.43 -18.38 10.68
N GLY A 478 -14.16 -17.23 10.03
CA GLY A 478 -13.03 -16.36 10.36
C GLY A 478 -13.47 -15.32 11.40
N LEU A 479 -12.66 -15.10 12.44
CA LEU A 479 -12.92 -14.15 13.52
C LEU A 479 -11.81 -13.13 13.66
N ALA A 480 -12.18 -11.87 13.92
CA ALA A 480 -11.24 -10.82 14.33
C ALA A 480 -11.89 -9.92 15.39
N ILE A 481 -11.12 -9.52 16.41
CA ILE A 481 -11.56 -8.58 17.45
C ILE A 481 -10.49 -7.51 17.63
N GLY A 482 -10.91 -6.24 17.64
CA GLY A 482 -10.09 -5.08 17.99
C GLY A 482 -10.55 -4.45 19.30
N ASP A 483 -9.60 -4.08 20.15
CA ASP A 483 -9.85 -3.18 21.28
C ASP A 483 -9.64 -1.74 20.80
N LEU A 484 -10.75 -1.01 20.61
CA LEU A 484 -10.76 0.34 20.05
C LEU A 484 -10.78 1.42 21.14
N SER A 485 -10.65 1.05 22.42
CA SER A 485 -10.87 1.95 23.56
C SER A 485 -9.96 3.20 23.50
N ALA A 486 -8.72 3.05 23.07
CA ALA A 486 -7.79 4.19 22.95
C ALA A 486 -8.22 5.21 21.88
N ALA A 487 -9.01 4.81 20.89
CA ALA A 487 -9.54 5.71 19.87
C ALA A 487 -10.68 6.60 20.40
N TYR A 488 -11.41 6.15 21.40
CA TYR A 488 -12.61 6.81 21.92
C TYR A 488 -12.47 7.22 23.40
N PRO A 489 -11.70 8.26 23.73
CA PRO A 489 -11.43 8.67 25.12
C PRO A 489 -12.68 9.16 25.88
N SER A 490 -13.79 9.41 25.20
CA SER A 490 -15.09 9.70 25.80
C SER A 490 -15.80 8.46 26.36
N LEU A 491 -15.35 7.26 25.98
CA LEU A 491 -15.86 5.97 26.46
C LEU A 491 -14.86 5.31 27.40
N THR A 492 -15.33 4.48 28.32
CA THR A 492 -14.50 3.65 29.20
C THR A 492 -13.96 2.44 28.45
N SER A 493 -14.74 1.88 27.52
CA SER A 493 -14.29 0.85 26.61
C SER A 493 -15.07 0.87 25.30
N ALA A 494 -14.40 0.44 24.22
CA ALA A 494 -15.00 0.19 22.92
C ALA A 494 -14.27 -1.00 22.29
N LYS A 495 -15.01 -2.04 21.88
CA LYS A 495 -14.47 -3.22 21.21
C LYS A 495 -15.32 -3.53 20.00
N ARG A 496 -14.70 -3.99 18.91
CA ARG A 496 -15.39 -4.44 17.69
C ARG A 496 -14.95 -5.84 17.33
N GLY A 497 -15.92 -6.71 17.08
CA GLY A 497 -15.73 -8.06 16.55
C GLY A 497 -16.29 -8.19 15.14
N MET A 498 -15.56 -8.95 14.30
CA MET A 498 -15.97 -9.40 12.97
C MET A 498 -16.05 -10.92 12.97
N HIS A 499 -17.21 -11.47 12.57
CA HIS A 499 -17.41 -12.91 12.41
C HIS A 499 -17.89 -13.18 10.98
N LEU A 500 -16.99 -13.69 10.14
CA LEU A 500 -17.29 -14.06 8.76
C LEU A 500 -17.54 -15.56 8.67
N ALA A 501 -18.80 -15.96 8.51
CA ALA A 501 -19.21 -17.35 8.34
C ALA A 501 -18.84 -17.91 6.96
N ASN A 502 -18.70 -19.23 6.83
CA ASN A 502 -18.33 -19.87 5.56
C ASN A 502 -19.29 -19.64 4.40
N ASN A 503 -20.56 -19.34 4.69
CA ASN A 503 -21.56 -18.98 3.66
C ASN A 503 -21.47 -17.51 3.21
N GLY A 504 -20.49 -16.75 3.70
CA GLY A 504 -20.28 -15.36 3.36
C GLY A 504 -20.98 -14.36 4.28
N SER A 505 -21.90 -14.78 5.14
CA SER A 505 -22.58 -13.87 6.09
C SER A 505 -21.60 -13.29 7.10
N LEU A 506 -21.78 -12.00 7.42
CA LEU A 506 -20.91 -11.25 8.32
C LEU A 506 -21.70 -10.70 9.49
N ARG A 507 -21.29 -11.01 10.73
CA ARG A 507 -21.72 -10.28 11.94
C ARG A 507 -20.66 -9.26 12.33
N ILE A 508 -21.11 -8.03 12.61
CA ILE A 508 -20.34 -6.95 13.20
C ILE A 508 -20.92 -6.68 14.58
N GLN A 509 -20.13 -6.84 15.62
CA GLN A 509 -20.56 -6.60 17.00
C GLN A 509 -19.66 -5.57 17.67
N ASP A 510 -20.27 -4.51 18.20
CA ASP A 510 -19.61 -3.49 19.00
C ASP A 510 -20.06 -3.59 20.45
N GLU A 511 -19.10 -3.63 21.39
CA GLU A 511 -19.35 -3.57 22.82
C GLU A 511 -18.77 -2.27 23.39
N LEU A 512 -19.64 -1.42 23.93
CA LEU A 512 -19.32 -0.07 24.36
C LEU A 512 -19.67 0.11 25.85
N ASP A 513 -18.86 0.91 26.56
CA ASP A 513 -19.14 1.31 27.93
C ASP A 513 -18.83 2.81 28.08
N SER A 514 -19.82 3.60 28.45
CA SER A 514 -19.68 5.04 28.66
C SER A 514 -19.27 5.42 30.10
N GLY A 515 -19.11 4.43 30.98
CA GLY A 515 -18.76 4.66 32.39
C GLY A 515 -19.84 5.44 33.16
N GLY A 516 -21.12 5.34 32.76
CA GLY A 516 -22.23 6.04 33.37
C GLY A 516 -22.45 7.48 32.88
N LYS A 517 -21.77 7.91 31.84
CA LYS A 517 -21.99 9.20 31.15
C LYS A 517 -22.98 9.02 30.01
N GLU A 518 -23.75 10.07 29.71
CA GLU A 518 -24.55 10.09 28.48
C GLU A 518 -23.60 10.05 27.27
N ALA A 519 -23.89 9.20 26.29
CA ALA A 519 -23.14 9.06 25.07
C ALA A 519 -24.05 8.86 23.86
N THR A 520 -23.72 9.49 22.76
CA THR A 520 -24.34 9.26 21.44
C THR A 520 -23.33 8.56 20.55
N ILE A 521 -23.73 7.43 19.98
CA ILE A 521 -22.91 6.68 19.00
C ILE A 521 -23.61 6.69 17.65
N PHE A 522 -22.82 6.92 16.62
CA PHE A 522 -23.17 6.58 15.23
C PHE A 522 -22.30 5.41 14.78
N TRP A 523 -22.94 4.39 14.22
CA TRP A 523 -22.32 3.30 13.48
C TRP A 523 -22.53 3.56 11.99
N PHE A 524 -21.47 3.51 11.19
CA PHE A 524 -21.53 3.82 9.77
C PHE A 524 -21.05 2.66 8.89
N MET A 525 -21.75 2.46 7.75
CA MET A 525 -21.30 1.66 6.63
C MET A 525 -21.55 2.41 5.32
N HIS A 526 -20.48 2.80 4.62
CA HIS A 526 -20.54 3.43 3.31
C HIS A 526 -20.75 2.35 2.24
N THR A 527 -21.70 2.59 1.33
CA THR A 527 -22.05 1.62 0.30
C THR A 527 -22.46 2.30 -1.01
N PRO A 528 -22.05 1.75 -2.19
CA PRO A 528 -22.59 2.16 -3.48
C PRO A 528 -23.96 1.55 -3.79
N ALA A 529 -24.46 0.64 -2.93
CA ALA A 529 -25.75 -0.01 -3.11
C ALA A 529 -26.93 0.95 -2.86
N LYS A 530 -28.05 0.69 -3.51
CA LYS A 530 -29.34 1.31 -3.14
C LYS A 530 -29.79 0.69 -1.80
N ILE A 531 -30.08 1.53 -0.82
CA ILE A 531 -30.57 1.11 0.51
C ILE A 531 -32.09 1.27 0.57
N GLU A 532 -32.79 0.20 0.95
CA GLU A 532 -34.23 0.17 1.25
C GLU A 532 -34.41 -0.31 2.69
N ILE A 533 -34.97 0.52 3.56
CA ILE A 533 -35.13 0.24 5.00
C ILE A 533 -36.55 -0.26 5.25
N SER A 534 -36.71 -1.29 6.09
CA SER A 534 -38.02 -1.80 6.54
C SER A 534 -38.81 -0.76 7.34
N GLN A 535 -40.12 -0.93 7.43
CA GLN A 535 -41.00 0.03 8.10
C GLN A 535 -40.67 0.19 9.60
N ASP A 536 -40.24 -0.87 10.25
CA ASP A 536 -39.81 -0.86 11.66
C ASP A 536 -38.38 -0.35 11.84
N GLY A 537 -37.60 -0.26 10.75
CA GLY A 537 -36.21 0.15 10.77
C GLY A 537 -35.24 -0.91 11.30
N GLN A 538 -35.70 -2.15 11.55
CA GLN A 538 -34.87 -3.21 12.10
C GLN A 538 -34.09 -3.97 11.01
N SER A 539 -34.50 -3.80 9.75
CA SER A 539 -33.76 -4.39 8.63
C SER A 539 -33.61 -3.42 7.46
N ALA A 540 -32.60 -3.64 6.63
CA ALA A 540 -32.39 -2.95 5.38
C ALA A 540 -32.00 -3.93 4.27
N THR A 541 -32.46 -3.65 3.06
CA THR A 541 -32.07 -4.37 1.85
C THR A 541 -31.14 -3.48 1.02
N LEU A 542 -29.96 -3.98 0.73
CA LEU A 542 -28.97 -3.33 -0.13
C LEU A 542 -29.01 -3.99 -1.51
N LEU A 543 -29.19 -3.18 -2.57
CA LEU A 543 -29.35 -3.64 -3.93
C LEU A 543 -28.20 -3.10 -4.79
N GLN A 544 -27.42 -3.98 -5.43
CA GLN A 544 -26.30 -3.60 -6.30
C GLN A 544 -26.12 -4.59 -7.45
N LYS A 545 -26.14 -4.10 -8.68
CA LYS A 545 -25.90 -4.88 -9.91
C LYS A 545 -26.68 -6.21 -9.95
N GLY A 546 -27.94 -6.18 -9.52
CA GLY A 546 -28.84 -7.35 -9.52
C GLY A 546 -28.62 -8.36 -8.38
N LYS A 547 -27.76 -8.01 -7.40
CA LYS A 547 -27.54 -8.78 -6.18
C LYS A 547 -28.19 -8.08 -4.99
N THR A 548 -28.54 -8.86 -3.99
CA THR A 548 -29.18 -8.40 -2.75
C THR A 548 -28.35 -8.79 -1.54
N LEU A 549 -28.13 -7.83 -0.64
CA LEU A 549 -27.58 -8.07 0.69
C LEU A 549 -28.60 -7.58 1.73
N ARG A 550 -28.96 -8.42 2.66
CA ARG A 550 -29.80 -8.06 3.79
C ARG A 550 -28.95 -7.63 4.97
N ALA A 551 -29.31 -6.52 5.60
CA ALA A 551 -28.76 -6.06 6.86
C ALA A 551 -29.83 -6.15 7.94
N ASP A 552 -29.55 -6.79 9.07
CA ASP A 552 -30.44 -6.90 10.23
C ASP A 552 -29.77 -6.26 11.46
N LEU A 553 -30.48 -5.35 12.13
CA LEU A 553 -30.08 -4.77 13.40
C LEU A 553 -30.60 -5.67 14.55
N ILE A 554 -29.70 -6.50 15.07
CA ILE A 554 -30.01 -7.48 16.11
C ILE A 554 -30.05 -6.81 17.50
N SER A 555 -29.19 -5.82 17.70
CA SER A 555 -29.08 -5.03 18.95
C SER A 555 -28.58 -3.62 18.62
N PRO A 556 -29.02 -2.58 19.34
CA PRO A 556 -30.11 -2.58 20.33
C PRO A 556 -31.47 -2.53 19.63
N THR A 557 -32.50 -3.12 20.24
CA THR A 557 -33.84 -3.22 19.65
C THR A 557 -34.63 -1.90 19.63
N ASN A 558 -34.16 -0.89 20.35
CA ASN A 558 -34.73 0.46 20.38
C ASN A 558 -34.10 1.43 19.37
N ALA A 559 -33.00 1.05 18.74
CA ALA A 559 -32.40 1.79 17.63
C ALA A 559 -32.99 1.32 16.28
N ARG A 560 -32.67 2.03 15.20
CA ARG A 560 -33.14 1.69 13.85
C ARG A 560 -32.08 2.07 12.83
N PHE A 561 -32.13 1.40 11.69
CA PHE A 561 -31.36 1.83 10.53
C PHE A 561 -31.88 3.17 9.98
N GLU A 562 -30.97 4.01 9.60
CA GLU A 562 -31.19 5.25 8.85
C GLU A 562 -30.33 5.23 7.58
N LYS A 563 -30.73 6.02 6.60
CA LYS A 563 -29.95 6.26 5.37
C LYS A 563 -29.51 7.72 5.37
N MET A 564 -28.20 7.94 5.17
CA MET A 564 -27.63 9.29 5.04
C MET A 564 -26.76 9.40 3.80
N GLU A 565 -26.61 10.61 3.28
CA GLU A 565 -25.60 10.91 2.27
C GLU A 565 -24.19 10.76 2.85
N ALA A 566 -23.21 10.44 2.00
CA ALA A 566 -21.79 10.35 2.38
C ALA A 566 -21.17 11.76 2.47
N VAL A 567 -21.65 12.54 3.45
CA VAL A 567 -21.20 13.92 3.76
C VAL A 567 -21.05 14.08 5.28
N PRO A 568 -20.37 15.16 5.75
CA PRO A 568 -20.22 15.44 7.18
C PRO A 568 -21.57 15.55 7.91
N LEU A 569 -21.56 15.13 9.17
CA LEU A 569 -22.69 15.40 10.07
C LEU A 569 -22.85 16.91 10.30
N PRO A 570 -24.05 17.41 10.65
CA PRO A 570 -24.28 18.85 10.87
C PRO A 570 -23.39 19.48 11.95
N THR A 571 -22.88 18.68 12.89
CA THR A 571 -21.99 19.12 13.98
C THR A 571 -20.51 19.09 13.61
N SER A 572 -20.17 18.50 12.47
CA SER A 572 -18.79 18.28 12.03
C SER A 572 -18.31 19.38 11.07
N PRO A 573 -17.00 19.61 10.98
CA PRO A 573 -16.43 20.53 9.98
C PRO A 573 -16.79 20.11 8.56
N ASN A 574 -17.07 21.10 7.71
CA ASN A 574 -17.33 20.89 6.27
C ASN A 574 -16.65 21.97 5.43
N PRO A 575 -15.32 22.03 5.39
CA PRO A 575 -14.61 23.01 4.59
C PRO A 575 -14.83 22.77 3.09
N PRO A 576 -14.81 23.83 2.25
CA PRO A 576 -15.05 23.72 0.82
C PRO A 576 -13.87 23.04 0.09
N GLY A 577 -14.13 22.51 -1.10
CA GLY A 577 -13.10 21.95 -2.00
C GLY A 577 -12.84 20.45 -1.80
N GLN A 578 -13.53 19.81 -0.88
CA GLN A 578 -13.48 18.36 -0.67
C GLN A 578 -14.05 17.59 -1.86
N MET A 579 -13.56 16.38 -2.09
CA MET A 579 -14.09 15.51 -3.13
C MET A 579 -15.53 15.06 -2.81
N VAL A 580 -16.36 15.06 -3.85
CA VAL A 580 -17.75 14.59 -3.74
C VAL A 580 -17.79 13.07 -3.77
N ASN A 581 -18.51 12.46 -2.84
CA ASN A 581 -18.67 10.99 -2.73
C ASN A 581 -19.82 10.50 -3.61
N LYS A 582 -19.78 10.83 -4.90
CA LYS A 582 -20.87 10.53 -5.85
C LYS A 582 -21.17 9.02 -5.91
N GLY A 583 -22.45 8.67 -5.72
CA GLY A 583 -22.94 7.30 -5.81
C GLY A 583 -22.60 6.44 -4.60
N VAL A 584 -22.24 7.05 -3.47
CA VAL A 584 -22.10 6.38 -2.17
C VAL A 584 -23.06 7.02 -1.17
N THR A 585 -23.72 6.18 -0.37
CA THR A 585 -24.56 6.57 0.76
C THR A 585 -24.11 5.82 2.01
N LYS A 586 -24.61 6.19 3.17
CA LYS A 586 -24.33 5.51 4.45
C LYS A 586 -25.58 4.77 4.93
N LEU A 587 -25.40 3.49 5.31
CA LEU A 587 -26.29 2.81 6.25
C LEU A 587 -25.83 3.19 7.66
N VAL A 588 -26.74 3.62 8.52
CA VAL A 588 -26.41 4.24 9.79
C VAL A 588 -27.26 3.62 10.90
N VAL A 589 -26.65 3.40 12.07
CA VAL A 589 -27.37 3.16 13.33
C VAL A 589 -26.96 4.26 14.30
N ARG A 590 -27.95 4.94 14.90
CA ARG A 590 -27.73 5.87 15.99
C ARG A 590 -28.25 5.27 17.28
N SER A 591 -27.46 5.33 18.35
CA SER A 591 -27.88 4.95 19.71
C SER A 591 -27.44 6.00 20.73
N ASP A 592 -28.35 6.37 21.59
CA ASP A 592 -28.10 7.22 22.77
C ASP A 592 -28.15 6.31 24.00
N PHE A 593 -27.10 6.25 24.80
CA PHE A 593 -27.00 5.32 25.93
C PHE A 593 -26.22 5.91 27.11
N LYS A 594 -26.34 5.25 28.26
CA LYS A 594 -25.71 5.69 29.51
C LYS A 594 -25.11 4.52 30.23
N HIS A 595 -24.40 3.75 30.10
CA HIS A 595 -23.64 2.65 30.71
C HIS A 595 -23.06 1.77 29.62
N LYS A 596 -23.70 0.64 29.37
CA LYS A 596 -23.26 -0.30 28.33
C LYS A 596 -24.21 -0.31 27.17
N GLU A 597 -23.66 -0.45 25.98
CA GLU A 597 -24.39 -0.65 24.74
C GLU A 597 -23.72 -1.73 23.91
N THR A 598 -24.54 -2.54 23.27
CA THR A 598 -24.04 -3.53 22.30
C THR A 598 -24.77 -3.34 20.98
N ILE A 599 -24.03 -2.96 19.94
CA ILE A 599 -24.56 -2.84 18.58
C ILE A 599 -24.18 -4.11 17.82
N VAL A 600 -25.20 -4.79 17.27
CA VAL A 600 -24.97 -5.99 16.45
C VAL A 600 -25.70 -5.83 15.12
N VAL A 601 -24.93 -5.85 14.04
CA VAL A 601 -25.42 -5.82 12.66
C VAL A 601 -25.01 -7.10 11.96
N ASP A 602 -25.99 -7.82 11.43
CA ASP A 602 -25.78 -8.99 10.58
C ASP A 602 -25.98 -8.62 9.11
N LEU A 603 -25.01 -8.94 8.27
CA LEU A 603 -25.05 -8.76 6.82
C LEU A 603 -25.14 -10.15 6.17
N THR A 604 -26.25 -10.44 5.49
CA THR A 604 -26.55 -11.77 4.95
C THR A 604 -26.76 -11.70 3.44
N PRO A 605 -25.94 -12.39 2.62
CA PRO A 605 -26.13 -12.48 1.18
C PRO A 605 -27.39 -13.29 0.86
N GLU A 606 -27.89 -13.18 -0.40
CA GLU A 606 -29.05 -13.92 -0.85
C GLU A 606 -28.84 -15.45 -0.73
N GLY A 607 -29.79 -16.14 -0.10
CA GLY A 607 -29.67 -17.59 0.18
C GLY A 607 -28.70 -17.95 1.31
N GLY A 608 -28.06 -16.97 1.92
CA GLY A 608 -27.27 -17.16 3.15
C GLY A 608 -28.20 -17.19 4.37
N GLU A 609 -27.86 -18.00 5.35
CA GLU A 609 -28.43 -17.94 6.69
C GLU A 609 -27.29 -17.76 7.69
N LEU A 610 -27.37 -16.71 8.52
CA LEU A 610 -26.68 -16.77 9.80
C LEU A 610 -27.52 -17.65 10.69
N ALA A 611 -26.99 -18.79 11.13
CA ALA A 611 -27.60 -19.51 12.25
C ALA A 611 -27.85 -18.46 13.34
N PRO A 612 -29.02 -18.49 14.03
CA PRO A 612 -29.33 -17.49 15.06
C PRO A 612 -28.26 -17.55 16.15
N LEU A 613 -27.18 -16.79 15.93
CA LEU A 613 -26.14 -16.61 16.92
C LEU A 613 -26.76 -15.75 18.02
N SER A 614 -26.95 -16.32 19.21
CA SER A 614 -27.21 -15.49 20.38
C SER A 614 -26.15 -14.41 20.47
N VAL A 615 -26.55 -13.20 20.87
CA VAL A 615 -25.57 -12.13 21.14
C VAL A 615 -24.77 -12.56 22.36
N THR A 616 -23.59 -13.12 22.12
CA THR A 616 -22.63 -13.52 23.16
C THR A 616 -21.55 -12.45 23.28
N PRO A 617 -21.02 -12.22 24.50
CA PRO A 617 -19.91 -11.27 24.66
C PRO A 617 -18.71 -11.62 23.75
N LEU A 618 -18.02 -10.58 23.21
CA LEU A 618 -16.82 -10.77 22.40
C LEU A 618 -15.71 -11.58 23.10
N SER A 619 -15.71 -11.55 24.44
CA SER A 619 -14.78 -12.38 25.24
C SER A 619 -15.05 -13.88 25.14
N ALA A 620 -16.17 -14.27 24.58
CA ALA A 620 -16.57 -15.68 24.38
C ALA A 620 -16.43 -16.15 22.92
N TRP A 621 -16.02 -15.26 22.02
CA TRP A 621 -15.81 -15.55 20.60
C TRP A 621 -14.60 -16.43 20.34
#